data_817a972dc122969d3eb7fca743577277
#
_entry.id   817a972dc122969d3eb7fca743577277
#
_cell.length_a   1.000
_cell.length_b   1.000
_cell.length_c   1.000
_cell.angle_alpha   90.00
_cell.angle_beta   90.00
_cell.angle_gamma   90.00
#
_symmetry.space_group_name_H-M   'P 1'
#
loop_
_entity.id
_entity.type
_entity.pdbx_description
1 polymer ?
#
loop_
_entity_poly.entity_id
_entity_poly.type
_entity_poly.pdbx_seq_one_letter_code
_entity_poly.pdbx_strand_id
1 'polypeptide(L)'
;MSKKALLMILDGWGLGDQKKDDVIFNTPTPYWDYLMTTYPHSQLQASGENVGLPDGQMGNSEVGHLNIGAGRVVYQDLVKINREIGRAHV
;
A
#
# COMPACT_ATOMS: atom_id res chain seq x y z
N MET A 1 8.02 25.20 -20.80
CA MET A 1 6.97 24.16 -20.75
C MET A 1 6.70 23.77 -19.31
N SER A 2 5.47 23.77 -18.92
CA SER A 2 5.10 23.27 -17.60
C SER A 2 5.11 21.74 -17.61
N LYS A 3 5.72 21.14 -16.60
CA LYS A 3 5.63 19.70 -16.37
C LYS A 3 4.38 19.39 -15.55
N LYS A 4 3.68 18.34 -15.90
CA LYS A 4 2.47 17.93 -15.21
C LYS A 4 2.65 16.51 -14.69
N ALA A 5 2.03 16.21 -13.55
CA ALA A 5 2.01 14.88 -12.97
C ALA A 5 0.58 14.48 -12.66
N LEU A 6 0.29 13.19 -12.83
CA LEU A 6 -1.00 12.61 -12.46
C LEU A 6 -0.74 11.49 -11.47
N LEU A 7 -1.31 11.59 -10.28
CA LEU A 7 -1.36 10.48 -9.33
C LEU A 7 -2.72 9.81 -9.45
N MET A 8 -2.74 8.57 -9.92
CA MET A 8 -3.97 7.78 -10.04
C MET A 8 -3.94 6.65 -9.02
N ILE A 9 -4.88 6.67 -8.10
CA ILE A 9 -4.98 5.66 -7.03
C ILE A 9 -6.07 4.67 -7.41
N LEU A 10 -5.68 3.40 -7.60
CA LEU A 10 -6.61 2.31 -7.87
C LEU A 10 -6.88 1.60 -6.54
N ASP A 11 -7.80 2.15 -5.76
CA ASP A 11 -8.13 1.64 -4.43
C ASP A 11 -8.67 0.21 -4.53
N GLY A 12 -8.17 -0.67 -3.68
CA GLY A 12 -8.52 -2.08 -3.71
C GLY A 12 -7.81 -2.91 -4.78
N TRP A 13 -7.02 -2.28 -5.65
CA TRP A 13 -6.26 -2.97 -6.69
C TRP A 13 -4.89 -3.39 -6.14
N GLY A 14 -4.53 -4.65 -6.30
CA GLY A 14 -3.24 -5.12 -5.81
C GLY A 14 -2.87 -6.46 -6.42
N LEU A 15 -1.68 -6.94 -6.05
CA LEU A 15 -1.21 -8.25 -6.45
C LEU A 15 -1.77 -9.30 -5.49
N GLY A 16 -2.51 -10.25 -6.05
CA GLY A 16 -3.07 -11.37 -5.30
C GLY A 16 -2.21 -12.62 -5.42
N ASP A 17 -2.81 -13.75 -5.10
CA ASP A 17 -2.14 -15.06 -5.12
C ASP A 17 -2.07 -15.69 -6.50
N GLN A 18 -2.65 -15.06 -7.52
CA GLN A 18 -2.70 -15.54 -8.92
C GLN A 18 -3.44 -16.86 -9.08
N LYS A 19 -4.36 -17.15 -8.15
CA LYS A 19 -5.18 -18.37 -8.17
C LYS A 19 -6.56 -18.07 -8.75
N LYS A 20 -7.44 -19.08 -8.73
CA LYS A 20 -8.78 -19.01 -9.31
C LYS A 20 -9.62 -17.84 -8.83
N ASP A 21 -9.49 -17.46 -7.55
CA ASP A 21 -10.28 -16.38 -6.95
C ASP A 21 -9.64 -15.00 -7.14
N ASP A 22 -8.47 -14.92 -7.76
CA ASP A 22 -7.82 -13.65 -8.06
C ASP A 22 -8.44 -13.06 -9.34
N VAL A 23 -9.47 -12.24 -9.16
CA VAL A 23 -10.23 -11.66 -10.27
C VAL A 23 -9.36 -10.77 -11.16
N ILE A 24 -8.46 -10.01 -10.57
CA ILE A 24 -7.56 -9.13 -11.33
C ILE A 24 -6.63 -9.95 -12.22
N PHE A 25 -6.03 -11.00 -11.68
CA PHE A 25 -5.14 -11.87 -12.43
C PHE A 25 -5.88 -12.61 -13.57
N ASN A 26 -7.11 -13.03 -13.32
CA ASN A 26 -7.90 -13.83 -14.26
C ASN A 26 -8.72 -13.02 -15.25
N THR A 27 -8.66 -11.69 -15.18
CA THR A 27 -9.40 -10.79 -16.07
C THR A 27 -8.43 -10.10 -17.03
N PRO A 28 -8.74 -10.02 -18.34
CA PRO A 28 -7.89 -9.30 -19.27
C PRO A 28 -7.74 -7.82 -18.89
N THR A 29 -6.50 -7.35 -18.77
CA THR A 29 -6.19 -5.96 -18.44
C THR A 29 -5.07 -5.45 -19.35
N PRO A 30 -5.36 -5.19 -20.65
CA PRO A 30 -4.30 -4.95 -21.63
C PRO A 30 -3.47 -3.70 -21.33
N TYR A 31 -4.06 -2.61 -20.87
CA TYR A 31 -3.29 -1.40 -20.52
C TYR A 31 -2.46 -1.59 -19.25
N TRP A 32 -2.98 -2.31 -18.26
CA TRP A 32 -2.24 -2.63 -17.05
C TRP A 32 -1.01 -3.47 -17.39
N ASP A 33 -1.20 -4.51 -18.20
CA ASP A 33 -0.11 -5.39 -18.63
C ASP A 33 0.93 -4.61 -19.43
N TYR A 34 0.50 -3.70 -20.30
CA TYR A 34 1.40 -2.84 -21.06
C TYR A 34 2.25 -1.97 -20.14
N LEU A 35 1.63 -1.34 -19.14
CA LEU A 35 2.35 -0.48 -18.19
C LEU A 35 3.36 -1.28 -17.36
N MET A 36 2.97 -2.46 -16.90
CA MET A 36 3.83 -3.32 -16.08
C MET A 36 5.03 -3.87 -16.84
N THR A 37 4.92 -4.04 -18.16
CA THR A 37 6.01 -4.54 -18.99
C THR A 37 6.86 -3.44 -19.62
N THR A 38 6.36 -2.21 -19.69
CA THR A 38 7.00 -1.12 -20.43
C THR A 38 7.68 -0.11 -19.52
N TYR A 39 7.11 0.17 -18.36
CA TYR A 39 7.57 1.23 -17.46
C TYR A 39 8.12 0.66 -16.15
N PRO A 40 9.04 1.39 -15.49
CA PRO A 40 9.52 0.99 -14.17
C PRO A 40 8.39 0.93 -13.16
N HIS A 41 8.44 -0.06 -12.27
CA HIS A 41 7.45 -0.20 -11.21
C HIS A 41 8.09 -0.86 -9.98
N SER A 42 7.38 -0.79 -8.85
CA SER A 42 7.80 -1.43 -7.62
C SER A 42 6.58 -1.89 -6.83
N GLN A 43 6.81 -2.56 -5.73
CA GLN A 43 5.74 -3.04 -4.84
C GLN A 43 5.82 -2.33 -3.51
N LEU A 44 4.67 -2.09 -2.92
CA LEU A 44 4.53 -1.51 -1.59
C LEU A 44 3.83 -2.48 -0.67
N GLN A 45 4.23 -2.50 0.59
CA GLN A 45 3.49 -3.22 1.61
C GLN A 45 2.19 -2.47 1.93
N ALA A 46 1.12 -3.20 2.15
CA ALA A 46 -0.20 -2.63 2.35
C ALA A 46 -0.81 -2.96 3.71
N SER A 47 -0.09 -3.66 4.57
CA SER A 47 -0.61 -4.17 5.84
C SER A 47 0.43 -4.08 6.94
N GLY A 48 -0.02 -4.14 8.20
CA GLY A 48 0.85 -4.21 9.37
C GLY A 48 1.60 -2.91 9.65
N GLU A 49 2.75 -3.03 10.33
CA GLU A 49 3.55 -1.87 10.74
C GLU A 49 4.09 -1.05 9.57
N ASN A 50 4.26 -1.66 8.42
CA ASN A 50 4.73 -0.95 7.22
C ASN A 50 3.78 0.16 6.78
N VAL A 51 2.53 0.12 7.22
CA VAL A 51 1.54 1.18 6.97
C VAL A 51 1.03 1.81 8.26
N GLY A 52 1.68 1.57 9.38
CA GLY A 52 1.34 2.18 10.67
C GLY A 52 0.29 1.42 11.47
N LEU A 53 0.01 0.18 11.11
CA LEU A 53 -0.95 -0.69 11.80
C LEU A 53 -0.20 -1.74 12.62
N PRO A 54 -0.86 -2.37 13.63
CA PRO A 54 -0.27 -3.51 14.32
C PRO A 54 0.09 -4.63 13.35
N ASP A 55 1.12 -5.42 13.70
CA ASP A 55 1.52 -6.57 12.90
C ASP A 55 0.35 -7.53 12.72
N GLY A 56 0.21 -8.04 11.48
CA GLY A 56 -0.83 -8.98 11.14
C GLY A 56 -2.18 -8.33 10.82
N GLN A 57 -2.31 -7.02 11.03
CA GLN A 57 -3.57 -6.32 10.69
C GLN A 57 -3.56 -5.93 9.22
N MET A 58 -4.66 -6.27 8.53
CA MET A 58 -4.84 -5.93 7.12
C MET A 58 -4.97 -4.41 6.95
N GLY A 59 -4.35 -3.87 5.91
CA GLY A 59 -4.49 -2.47 5.55
C GLY A 59 -5.91 -2.12 5.09
N ASN A 60 -6.19 -0.82 5.03
CA ASN A 60 -7.47 -0.31 4.58
C ASN A 60 -7.29 1.02 3.85
N SER A 61 -8.36 1.50 3.21
CA SER A 61 -8.33 2.71 2.40
C SER A 61 -7.96 3.96 3.22
N GLU A 62 -8.50 4.06 4.44
CA GLU A 62 -8.24 5.22 5.32
C GLU A 62 -6.75 5.35 5.62
N VAL A 63 -6.14 4.27 6.08
CA VAL A 63 -4.72 4.25 6.45
C VAL A 63 -3.84 4.48 5.21
N GLY A 64 -4.16 3.86 4.08
CA GLY A 64 -3.41 4.01 2.86
C GLY A 64 -3.41 5.44 2.34
N HIS A 65 -4.58 6.06 2.27
CA HIS A 65 -4.70 7.45 1.83
C HIS A 65 -4.02 8.42 2.79
N LEU A 66 -4.11 8.17 4.09
CA LEU A 66 -3.43 9.00 5.09
C LEU A 66 -1.91 8.96 4.91
N ASN A 67 -1.35 7.78 4.68
CA ASN A 67 0.09 7.63 4.45
C ASN A 67 0.55 8.34 3.16
N ILE A 68 -0.23 8.22 2.09
CA ILE A 68 0.05 8.90 0.83
C ILE A 68 0.02 10.42 1.04
N GLY A 69 -1.00 10.94 1.70
CA GLY A 69 -1.15 12.37 1.94
C GLY A 69 -0.07 12.94 2.84
N ALA A 70 0.37 12.18 3.83
CA ALA A 70 1.42 12.61 4.74
C ALA A 70 2.83 12.48 4.14
N GLY A 71 2.99 11.68 3.09
CA GLY A 71 4.30 11.38 2.51
C GLY A 71 5.20 10.55 3.40
N ARG A 72 4.62 9.86 4.38
CA ARG A 72 5.34 9.00 5.32
C ARG A 72 4.38 8.01 5.96
N VAL A 73 4.93 7.02 6.65
CA VAL A 73 4.10 6.10 7.45
C VAL A 73 3.57 6.85 8.68
N VAL A 74 2.25 6.87 8.81
CA VAL A 74 1.57 7.45 9.98
C VAL A 74 1.18 6.29 10.89
N TYR A 75 1.83 6.18 12.05
CA TYR A 75 1.55 5.09 12.99
C TYR A 75 0.26 5.36 13.74
N GLN A 76 -0.60 4.35 13.83
CA GLN A 76 -1.81 4.40 14.63
C GLN A 76 -1.46 4.42 16.11
N ASP A 77 -2.37 4.94 16.95
CA ASP A 77 -2.09 5.19 18.37
C ASP A 77 -1.60 3.94 19.10
N LEU A 78 -2.22 2.79 18.84
CA LEU A 78 -1.81 1.53 19.48
C LEU A 78 -0.36 1.18 19.14
N VAL A 79 0.05 1.37 17.90
CA VAL A 79 1.43 1.08 17.47
C VAL A 79 2.40 2.07 18.11
N LYS A 80 2.04 3.35 18.20
CA LYS A 80 2.86 4.35 18.88
C LYS A 80 3.10 3.97 20.34
N ILE A 81 2.05 3.59 21.05
CA ILE A 81 2.12 3.19 22.46
C ILE A 81 3.03 1.98 22.61
N ASN A 82 2.85 0.96 21.78
CA ASN A 82 3.66 -0.26 21.83
C ASN A 82 5.13 0.01 21.56
N ARG A 83 5.43 0.90 20.62
CA ARG A 83 6.82 1.27 20.29
C ARG A 83 7.47 2.04 21.43
N GLU A 84 6.76 2.96 22.07
CA GLU A 84 7.27 3.72 23.22
C GLU A 84 7.52 2.83 24.44
N ILE A 85 6.61 1.89 24.71
CA ILE A 85 6.81 0.88 25.78
C ILE A 85 8.07 0.06 25.49
N GLY A 86 8.25 -0.39 24.26
CA GLY A 86 9.46 -1.13 23.86
C GLY A 86 10.74 -0.34 24.09
N ARG A 87 10.72 0.97 23.80
CA ARG A 87 11.88 1.84 24.06
C ARG A 87 12.17 2.01 25.55
N ALA A 88 11.12 2.08 26.36
CA ALA A 88 11.28 2.28 27.81
C ALA A 88 11.91 1.06 28.50
N HIS A 89 11.82 -0.11 27.89
CA HIS A 89 12.37 -1.35 28.44
C HIS A 89 13.75 -1.72 27.90
N VAL A 90 14.32 -0.91 27.05
CA VAL A 90 15.66 -1.14 26.50
C VAL A 90 16.80 -0.47 27.36
#